data_b835b4b753dea66e81fca36b273bf266
#
_entry.id   b835b4b753dea66e81fca36b273bf266
#
_cell.length_a   1.000
_cell.length_b   1.000
_cell.length_c   1.000
_cell.angle_alpha   90.00
_cell.angle_beta   90.00
_cell.angle_gamma   90.00
#
_symmetry.space_group_name_H-M   'P 1'
#
loop_
_entity.id
_entity.type
_entity.pdbx_description
1 polymer ?
#
loop_
_entity_poly.entity_id
_entity_poly.type
_entity_poly.pdbx_seq_one_letter_code
_entity_poly.pdbx_strand_id
1 'polypeptide(L)'
;MRDDIQHILSGTCQVKHHHLIQTTCSYLKRSQGTSSMVKDQQQHKEEETKRLVQFADDNNLWVENINIDLYVSQGAEQKVYLKDGSTVLKLNDAIYYASWVDYFHNLLLNNLFFSDTAYQLLGFHKDLNILYAVVEQPFVKANEKQI
;
A
#
# COMPACT_ATOMS: atom_id res chain seq x y z
N MET A 1 0.94 9.29 -22.08
CA MET A 1 1.54 8.99 -20.78
C MET A 1 0.90 9.76 -19.64
N ARG A 2 0.69 11.05 -19.82
CA ARG A 2 0.09 11.90 -18.79
C ARG A 2 -1.35 11.49 -18.47
N ASP A 3 -2.11 11.16 -19.51
CA ASP A 3 -3.50 10.73 -19.36
C ASP A 3 -3.59 9.35 -18.67
N ASP A 4 -2.64 8.46 -18.96
CA ASP A 4 -2.60 7.13 -18.35
C ASP A 4 -2.36 7.23 -16.85
N ILE A 5 -1.46 8.13 -16.43
CA ILE A 5 -1.19 8.35 -15.01
C ILE A 5 -2.45 8.87 -14.32
N GLN A 6 -3.13 9.84 -14.91
CA GLN A 6 -4.35 10.39 -14.31
C GLN A 6 -5.45 9.33 -14.20
N HIS A 7 -5.62 8.50 -15.21
CA HIS A 7 -6.61 7.43 -15.16
C HIS A 7 -6.30 6.41 -14.07
N ILE A 8 -5.03 6.03 -13.91
CA ILE A 8 -4.61 5.09 -12.88
C ILE A 8 -4.86 5.70 -11.48
N LEU A 9 -4.43 6.94 -11.28
CA LEU A 9 -4.58 7.60 -9.98
C LEU A 9 -6.03 7.89 -9.64
N SER A 10 -6.87 8.13 -10.63
CA SER A 10 -8.29 8.39 -10.41
C SER A 10 -9.13 7.12 -10.28
N GLY A 11 -8.54 5.96 -10.55
CA GLY A 11 -9.25 4.69 -10.49
C GLY A 11 -10.18 4.44 -11.68
N THR A 12 -10.10 5.24 -12.74
CA THR A 12 -10.94 5.06 -13.92
C THR A 12 -10.37 4.04 -14.91
N CYS A 13 -9.09 3.74 -14.79
CA CYS A 13 -8.43 2.73 -15.62
C CYS A 13 -8.25 1.46 -14.81
N GLN A 14 -8.83 0.36 -15.27
CA GLN A 14 -8.66 -0.92 -14.60
C GLN A 14 -7.37 -1.56 -15.05
N VAL A 15 -6.35 -1.45 -14.24
CA VAL A 15 -5.09 -2.16 -14.45
C VAL A 15 -5.07 -3.33 -13.47
N LYS A 16 -4.90 -4.51 -14.02
CA LYS A 16 -5.07 -5.77 -13.27
C LYS A 16 -4.23 -5.86 -12.00
N HIS A 17 -3.00 -5.35 -12.05
CA HIS A 17 -2.07 -5.39 -10.91
C HIS A 17 -2.39 -4.38 -9.82
N HIS A 18 -3.28 -3.44 -10.08
CA HIS A 18 -3.53 -2.31 -9.20
C HIS A 18 -4.95 -2.31 -8.63
N HIS A 19 -5.72 -3.37 -8.89
CA HIS A 19 -7.15 -3.35 -8.62
C HIS A 19 -7.49 -2.99 -7.17
N LEU A 20 -6.90 -3.68 -6.20
CA LEU A 20 -7.19 -3.40 -4.79
C LEU A 20 -6.60 -2.07 -4.34
N ILE A 21 -5.41 -1.71 -4.84
CA ILE A 21 -4.81 -0.41 -4.54
C ILE A 21 -5.73 0.71 -5.00
N GLN A 22 -6.22 0.64 -6.24
CA GLN A 22 -7.14 1.64 -6.79
C GLN A 22 -8.44 1.70 -6.00
N THR A 23 -9.00 0.55 -5.66
CA THR A 23 -10.24 0.45 -4.90
C THR A 23 -10.08 1.11 -3.52
N THR A 24 -9.00 0.81 -2.84
CA THR A 24 -8.72 1.38 -1.51
C THR A 24 -8.51 2.88 -1.59
N CYS A 25 -7.73 3.33 -2.57
CA CYS A 25 -7.46 4.75 -2.77
C CYS A 25 -8.75 5.51 -3.06
N SER A 26 -9.60 4.95 -3.93
CA SER A 26 -10.90 5.55 -4.26
C SER A 26 -11.82 5.61 -3.05
N TYR A 27 -11.81 4.56 -2.22
CA TYR A 27 -12.57 4.55 -0.98
C TYR A 27 -12.15 5.71 -0.07
N LEU A 28 -10.85 5.90 0.12
CA LEU A 28 -10.35 7.00 0.97
C LEU A 28 -10.76 8.36 0.44
N LYS A 29 -10.67 8.55 -0.87
CA LYS A 29 -11.05 9.83 -1.49
C LYS A 29 -12.54 10.10 -1.35
N ARG A 30 -13.38 9.09 -1.54
CA ARG A 30 -14.84 9.26 -1.45
C ARG A 30 -15.31 9.47 -0.01
N SER A 31 -14.64 8.83 0.94
CA SER A 31 -15.01 8.92 2.35
C SER A 31 -14.49 10.18 3.02
N GLN A 32 -13.63 10.93 2.34
CA GLN A 32 -13.24 12.25 2.77
C GLN A 32 -14.48 13.15 2.72
N GLY A 33 -15.03 13.48 3.85
CA GLY A 33 -16.20 14.33 3.87
C GLY A 33 -15.93 15.72 3.28
N THR A 34 -16.99 16.40 2.90
CA THR A 34 -16.94 17.78 2.42
C THR A 34 -16.75 18.78 3.57
N SER A 35 -16.03 18.37 4.60
CA SER A 35 -15.78 19.24 5.74
C SER A 35 -15.02 20.47 5.30
N SER A 36 -15.60 21.62 5.56
CA SER A 36 -14.98 22.90 5.28
C SER A 36 -13.89 23.25 6.31
N MET A 37 -13.75 22.43 7.33
CA MET A 37 -12.70 22.65 8.34
C MET A 37 -11.37 22.19 7.84
N VAL A 38 -10.39 23.09 7.90
CA VAL A 38 -9.02 22.75 7.60
C VAL A 38 -8.49 21.89 8.75
N LYS A 39 -8.30 20.62 8.48
CA LYS A 39 -7.67 19.71 9.44
C LYS A 39 -6.18 19.75 9.24
N ASP A 40 -5.42 19.66 10.32
CA ASP A 40 -4.00 19.50 10.17
C ASP A 40 -3.69 18.12 9.56
N GLN A 41 -2.46 17.96 9.09
CA GLN A 41 -2.03 16.75 8.39
C GLN A 41 -2.15 15.52 9.28
N GLN A 42 -1.84 15.65 10.57
CA GLN A 42 -1.89 14.54 11.50
C GLN A 42 -3.32 14.07 11.72
N GLN A 43 -4.26 14.98 11.90
CA GLN A 43 -5.69 14.65 12.07
C GLN A 43 -6.24 13.99 10.82
N HIS A 44 -5.89 14.48 9.66
CA HIS A 44 -6.30 13.90 8.39
C HIS A 44 -5.83 12.45 8.27
N LYS A 45 -4.58 12.21 8.59
CA LYS A 45 -3.98 10.88 8.50
C LYS A 45 -4.59 9.91 9.51
N GLU A 46 -4.90 10.38 10.71
CA GLU A 46 -5.57 9.56 11.72
C GLU A 46 -6.98 9.16 11.27
N GLU A 47 -7.70 10.06 10.61
CA GLU A 47 -9.01 9.74 10.06
C GLU A 47 -8.92 8.74 8.91
N GLU A 48 -7.94 8.89 8.03
CA GLU A 48 -7.70 7.91 6.99
C GLU A 48 -7.43 6.53 7.59
N THR A 49 -6.63 6.48 8.65
CA THR A 49 -6.31 5.21 9.34
C THR A 49 -7.58 4.55 9.86
N LYS A 50 -8.46 5.31 10.49
CA LYS A 50 -9.74 4.79 10.99
C LYS A 50 -10.61 4.26 9.86
N ARG A 51 -10.66 4.97 8.74
CA ARG A 51 -11.43 4.53 7.57
C ARG A 51 -10.85 3.26 6.96
N LEU A 52 -9.53 3.13 6.95
CA LEU A 52 -8.87 1.93 6.45
C LEU A 52 -9.15 0.72 7.34
N VAL A 53 -9.17 0.91 8.66
CA VAL A 53 -9.54 -0.16 9.59
C VAL A 53 -10.96 -0.63 9.29
N GLN A 54 -11.88 0.30 9.09
CA GLN A 54 -13.27 -0.03 8.75
C GLN A 54 -13.35 -0.75 7.40
N PHE A 55 -12.61 -0.28 6.43
CA PHE A 55 -12.54 -0.88 5.10
C PHE A 55 -12.00 -2.32 5.17
N ALA A 56 -10.97 -2.54 5.96
CA ALA A 56 -10.41 -3.87 6.16
C ALA A 56 -11.40 -4.80 6.85
N ASP A 57 -12.11 -4.31 7.86
CA ASP A 57 -13.15 -5.08 8.53
C ASP A 57 -14.28 -5.47 7.58
N ASP A 58 -14.76 -4.52 6.79
CA ASP A 58 -15.89 -4.72 5.90
C ASP A 58 -15.59 -5.66 4.74
N ASN A 59 -14.34 -5.75 4.35
CA ASN A 59 -13.92 -6.49 3.17
C ASN A 59 -13.01 -7.70 3.47
N ASN A 60 -12.88 -8.06 4.73
CA ASN A 60 -12.02 -9.18 5.16
C ASN A 60 -10.59 -9.06 4.65
N LEU A 61 -10.00 -7.91 4.84
CA LEU A 61 -8.65 -7.61 4.32
C LEU A 61 -7.55 -7.70 5.38
N TRP A 62 -7.81 -8.33 6.52
CA TRP A 62 -6.78 -8.50 7.54
C TRP A 62 -5.85 -9.64 7.18
N VAL A 63 -4.56 -9.36 7.15
CA VAL A 63 -3.50 -10.34 6.94
C VAL A 63 -2.89 -10.65 8.29
N GLU A 64 -3.19 -11.81 8.84
CA GLU A 64 -2.77 -12.19 10.19
C GLU A 64 -1.58 -13.13 10.21
N ASN A 65 -1.39 -13.90 9.14
CA ASN A 65 -0.38 -14.96 9.10
C ASN A 65 0.93 -14.47 8.50
N ILE A 66 1.56 -13.52 9.17
CA ILE A 66 2.88 -13.05 8.75
C ILE A 66 3.93 -13.85 9.52
N ASN A 67 4.74 -14.59 8.77
CA ASN A 67 5.77 -15.42 9.37
C ASN A 67 6.97 -14.57 9.77
N ILE A 68 7.07 -14.25 11.04
CA ILE A 68 8.16 -13.41 11.57
C ILE A 68 9.53 -14.07 11.44
N ASP A 69 9.58 -15.40 11.30
CA ASP A 69 10.85 -16.11 11.08
C ASP A 69 11.44 -15.82 9.70
N LEU A 70 10.63 -15.33 8.78
CA LEU A 70 11.07 -14.98 7.43
C LEU A 70 11.37 -13.49 7.27
N TYR A 71 11.55 -12.79 8.38
CA TYR A 71 11.91 -11.39 8.38
C TYR A 71 13.27 -11.18 7.69
N VAL A 72 13.30 -10.27 6.73
CA VAL A 72 14.50 -9.97 5.94
C VAL A 72 15.19 -8.72 6.46
N SER A 73 14.44 -7.64 6.58
CA SER A 73 15.02 -6.37 6.97
C SER A 73 13.96 -5.40 7.44
N GLN A 74 14.40 -4.40 8.16
CA GLN A 74 13.56 -3.25 8.51
C GLN A 74 14.28 -2.00 8.03
N GLY A 75 13.75 -1.40 6.97
CA GLY A 75 14.17 -0.09 6.54
C GLY A 75 13.46 0.99 7.33
N ALA A 76 13.78 2.25 7.05
CA ALA A 76 13.13 3.38 7.70
C ALA A 76 11.62 3.39 7.44
N GLU A 77 11.20 2.98 6.25
CA GLU A 77 9.81 3.08 5.82
C GLU A 77 9.01 1.81 6.01
N GLN A 78 9.64 0.66 6.03
CA GLN A 78 8.88 -0.59 5.96
C GLN A 78 9.64 -1.77 6.50
N LYS A 79 8.87 -2.79 6.88
CA LYS A 79 9.37 -4.10 7.26
C LYS A 79 9.23 -5.05 6.07
N VAL A 80 10.25 -5.84 5.82
CA VAL A 80 10.29 -6.75 4.67
C VAL A 80 10.40 -8.18 5.16
N TYR A 81 9.50 -9.03 4.69
CA TYR A 81 9.47 -10.46 4.99
C TYR A 81 9.51 -11.26 3.70
N LEU A 82 10.20 -12.38 3.69
CA LEU A 82 10.11 -13.32 2.57
C LEU A 82 8.72 -13.97 2.59
N LYS A 83 8.09 -14.06 1.43
CA LYS A 83 6.88 -14.85 1.26
C LYS A 83 7.22 -16.22 0.68
N ASP A 84 8.06 -16.22 -0.34
CA ASP A 84 8.57 -17.43 -0.98
C ASP A 84 9.89 -17.10 -1.68
N GLY A 85 10.38 -17.97 -2.54
CA GLY A 85 11.68 -17.79 -3.21
C GLY A 85 11.75 -16.62 -4.19
N SER A 86 10.62 -16.04 -4.55
CA SER A 86 10.55 -14.98 -5.58
C SER A 86 9.73 -13.78 -5.18
N THR A 87 9.14 -13.78 -4.00
CA THR A 87 8.21 -12.73 -3.57
C THR A 87 8.49 -12.31 -2.13
N VAL A 88 8.42 -11.01 -1.88
CA VAL A 88 8.53 -10.45 -0.54
C VAL A 88 7.20 -9.79 -0.14
N LEU A 89 6.96 -9.76 1.16
CA LEU A 89 5.90 -8.95 1.77
C LEU A 89 6.54 -7.70 2.33
N LYS A 90 5.92 -6.57 2.09
CA LYS A 90 6.35 -5.29 2.64
C LYS A 90 5.22 -4.68 3.44
N LEU A 91 5.51 -4.36 4.69
CA LEU A 91 4.57 -3.72 5.60
C LEU A 91 4.96 -2.27 5.78
N ASN A 92 4.03 -1.37 5.50
CA ASN A 92 4.28 0.08 5.57
C ASN A 92 3.16 0.74 6.38
N ASP A 93 3.54 1.56 7.35
CA ASP A 93 2.61 2.32 8.18
C ASP A 93 2.35 3.73 7.66
N ALA A 94 2.88 4.04 6.50
CA ALA A 94 2.75 5.35 5.84
C ALA A 94 3.33 6.53 6.65
N ILE A 95 4.22 6.25 7.59
CA ILE A 95 4.75 7.32 8.45
C ILE A 95 5.52 8.38 7.67
N TYR A 96 6.15 8.00 6.55
CA TYR A 96 6.92 8.92 5.71
C TYR A 96 6.11 9.57 4.60
N TYR A 97 4.80 9.36 4.58
CA TYR A 97 3.91 9.94 3.58
C TYR A 97 2.99 10.95 4.26
N ALA A 98 2.63 11.99 3.53
CA ALA A 98 1.73 13.02 4.04
C ALA A 98 0.35 12.45 4.35
N SER A 99 -0.07 11.43 3.58
CA SER A 99 -1.36 10.77 3.75
C SER A 99 -1.29 9.33 3.25
N TRP A 100 -2.27 8.52 3.62
CA TRP A 100 -2.41 7.19 3.05
C TRP A 100 -2.69 7.23 1.55
N VAL A 101 -3.44 8.24 1.09
CA VAL A 101 -3.66 8.43 -0.34
C VAL A 101 -2.33 8.61 -1.07
N ASP A 102 -1.43 9.41 -0.53
CA ASP A 102 -0.10 9.60 -1.12
C ASP A 102 0.69 8.30 -1.18
N TYR A 103 0.60 7.48 -0.13
CA TYR A 103 1.24 6.17 -0.13
C TYR A 103 0.70 5.29 -1.27
N PHE A 104 -0.62 5.20 -1.40
CA PHE A 104 -1.22 4.38 -2.47
C PHE A 104 -0.92 4.93 -3.86
N HIS A 105 -0.89 6.25 -4.02
CA HIS A 105 -0.45 6.86 -5.29
C HIS A 105 0.98 6.47 -5.62
N ASN A 106 1.85 6.43 -4.62
CA ASN A 106 3.24 6.03 -4.81
C ASN A 106 3.32 4.58 -5.33
N LEU A 107 2.53 3.68 -4.75
CA LEU A 107 2.45 2.29 -5.23
C LEU A 107 1.98 2.22 -6.68
N LEU A 108 0.93 2.98 -7.02
CA LEU A 108 0.37 2.97 -8.37
C LEU A 108 1.37 3.50 -9.39
N LEU A 109 2.08 4.58 -9.06
CA LEU A 109 3.09 5.13 -9.94
C LEU A 109 4.27 4.17 -10.12
N ASN A 110 4.71 3.54 -9.04
CA ASN A 110 5.76 2.53 -9.12
C ASN A 110 5.36 1.40 -10.07
N ASN A 111 4.13 0.94 -9.96
CA ASN A 111 3.63 -0.16 -10.78
C ASN A 111 3.51 0.23 -12.25
N LEU A 112 3.23 1.49 -12.52
CA LEU A 112 3.18 1.99 -13.89
C LEU A 112 4.56 1.95 -14.55
N PHE A 113 5.60 2.36 -13.82
CA PHE A 113 6.95 2.46 -14.35
C PHE A 113 7.75 1.15 -14.23
N PHE A 114 7.39 0.29 -13.29
CA PHE A 114 8.14 -0.93 -12.99
C PHE A 114 7.18 -2.12 -12.90
N SER A 115 6.53 -2.44 -14.01
CA SER A 115 5.49 -3.47 -14.05
C SER A 115 6.01 -4.87 -13.69
N ASP A 116 7.29 -5.14 -13.93
CA ASP A 116 7.88 -6.45 -13.63
C ASP A 116 8.02 -6.69 -12.12
N THR A 117 8.08 -5.63 -11.35
CA THR A 117 8.17 -5.69 -9.89
C THR A 117 7.01 -4.94 -9.24
N ALA A 118 5.82 -5.08 -9.83
CA ALA A 118 4.63 -4.38 -9.37
C ALA A 118 4.21 -4.84 -7.99
N TYR A 119 3.78 -3.90 -7.18
CA TYR A 119 3.18 -4.17 -5.87
C TYR A 119 1.75 -4.65 -6.03
N GLN A 120 1.38 -5.62 -5.23
CA GLN A 120 -0.01 -6.04 -5.11
C GLN A 120 -0.43 -5.89 -3.65
N LEU A 121 -1.47 -5.10 -3.41
CA LEU A 121 -1.99 -4.94 -2.04
C LEU A 121 -2.76 -6.20 -1.66
N LEU A 122 -2.33 -6.85 -0.59
CA LEU A 122 -2.99 -8.03 -0.05
C LEU A 122 -4.04 -7.66 1.00
N GLY A 123 -3.77 -6.62 1.76
CA GLY A 123 -4.65 -6.21 2.84
C GLY A 123 -3.89 -5.39 3.86
N PHE A 124 -4.28 -5.55 5.12
CA PHE A 124 -3.75 -4.75 6.21
C PHE A 124 -3.39 -5.63 7.41
N HIS A 125 -2.49 -5.14 8.21
CA HIS A 125 -2.05 -5.82 9.43
C HIS A 125 -1.99 -4.79 10.54
N LYS A 126 -2.38 -5.18 11.73
CA LYS A 126 -2.35 -4.30 12.89
C LYS A 126 -1.45 -4.91 13.95
N ASP A 127 -0.47 -4.15 14.40
CA ASP A 127 0.47 -4.58 15.43
C ASP A 127 0.72 -3.41 16.38
N LEU A 128 0.57 -3.64 17.67
CA LEU A 128 0.77 -2.63 18.71
C LEU A 128 0.01 -1.33 18.41
N ASN A 129 -1.22 -1.45 17.92
CA ASN A 129 -2.09 -0.34 17.54
C ASN A 129 -1.60 0.46 16.33
N ILE A 130 -0.61 -0.06 15.59
CA ILE A 130 -0.14 0.56 14.36
C ILE A 130 -0.72 -0.22 13.19
N LEU A 131 -1.32 0.52 12.24
CA LEU A 131 -1.85 -0.06 11.03
C LEU A 131 -0.76 -0.10 9.96
N TYR A 132 -0.62 -1.27 9.34
CA TYR A 132 0.29 -1.48 8.21
C TYR A 132 -0.50 -1.89 6.99
N ALA A 133 -0.17 -1.34 5.84
CA ALA A 133 -0.57 -1.92 4.57
C ALA A 133 0.37 -3.08 4.27
N VAL A 134 -0.17 -4.19 3.79
CA VAL A 134 0.60 -5.38 3.45
C VAL A 134 0.57 -5.54 1.94
N VAL A 135 1.71 -5.35 1.33
CA VAL A 135 1.83 -5.52 -0.13
C VAL A 135 2.83 -6.63 -0.42
N GLU A 136 2.61 -7.31 -1.52
CA GLU A 136 3.59 -8.26 -2.03
C GLU A 136 4.26 -7.69 -3.27
N GLN A 137 5.49 -8.05 -3.48
CA GLN A 137 6.26 -7.62 -4.63
C GLN A 137 7.16 -8.75 -5.07
N PRO A 138 7.15 -9.11 -6.37
CA PRO A 138 8.16 -10.02 -6.89
C PRO A 138 9.52 -9.36 -6.79
N PHE A 139 10.54 -10.15 -6.50
CA PHE A 139 11.89 -9.64 -6.52
C PHE A 139 12.75 -10.50 -7.42
N VAL A 140 13.70 -9.84 -8.07
CA VAL A 140 14.68 -10.53 -8.87
C VAL A 140 15.83 -10.87 -7.93
N LYS A 141 16.07 -12.17 -7.71
CA LYS A 141 17.26 -12.59 -6.96
C LYS A 141 18.47 -11.98 -7.64
N ALA A 142 19.26 -11.25 -6.87
CA ALA A 142 20.57 -10.82 -7.34
C ALA A 142 21.33 -12.08 -7.72
N ASN A 143 21.41 -12.30 -9.00
CA ASN A 143 22.16 -13.43 -9.52
C ASN A 143 23.63 -13.05 -9.44
N GLU A 144 24.45 -13.99 -9.05
CA GLU A 144 25.90 -13.79 -9.00
C GLU A 144 26.46 -13.24 -10.29
N LYS A 145 25.81 -13.51 -11.40
CA LYS A 145 26.21 -12.99 -12.70
C LYS A 145 25.98 -11.50 -12.88
N GLN A 146 25.30 -10.87 -11.96
CA GLN A 146 24.99 -9.43 -12.05
C GLN A 146 25.97 -8.57 -11.28
N ILE A 147 26.96 -9.19 -10.73
CA ILE A 147 28.01 -8.49 -10.00
C ILE A 147 29.01 -7.87 -10.95
#